data_97dfe354dcb06ba79c87d515c28aaf8d
#
_entry.id   97dfe354dcb06ba79c87d515c28aaf8d
#
_cell.length_a   1.000
_cell.length_b   1.000
_cell.length_c   1.000
_cell.angle_alpha   90.00
_cell.angle_beta   90.00
_cell.angle_gamma   90.00
#
_symmetry.space_group_name_H-M   'P 1'
#
loop_
_entity.id
_entity.type
_entity.pdbx_description
1 polymer ?
#
loop_
_entity_poly.entity_id
_entity_poly.type
_entity_poly.pdbx_seq_one_letter_code
_entity_poly.pdbx_strand_id
1 'polypeptide(L)'
;MSIDAARQPFIDSSTYSVRAFTPADGVRIVPGGSSIRDGSYIGRGVVCMPPMFVNVGAYVGEGTMIDSHALVGSCAQIGRNCHLSAGAQIGGVLEPVGAMPVIVEDEVMIGGNCGVYEGAIIKRGAVLGTGTLLNRSTPVYDLVKSVVYSAGPDGPLIIPENAVVVPGSRPISKGLGKDWGLSLYAPIIVKYRDASTDARIELEDLLR
;
A
#
# COMPACT_ATOMS: atom_id res chain seq x y z
N MET A 1 12.65 44.06 5.38
CA MET A 1 12.58 42.93 6.31
C MET A 1 11.75 41.85 5.62
N SER A 2 12.39 40.96 4.89
CA SER A 2 11.68 39.85 4.24
C SER A 2 11.48 38.77 5.30
N ILE A 3 10.25 38.58 5.72
CA ILE A 3 9.88 37.41 6.53
C ILE A 3 9.89 36.23 5.59
N ASP A 4 10.92 35.39 5.70
CA ASP A 4 10.95 34.09 5.06
C ASP A 4 9.95 33.17 5.78
N ALA A 5 8.67 33.34 5.44
CA ALA A 5 7.53 32.66 6.06
C ALA A 5 7.45 31.17 5.68
N ALA A 6 8.44 30.64 4.97
CA ALA A 6 8.39 29.30 4.37
C ALA A 6 9.14 28.21 5.16
N ARG A 7 9.76 28.53 6.27
CA ARG A 7 10.48 27.50 7.05
C ARG A 7 9.72 27.16 8.34
N GLN A 8 8.83 26.19 8.24
CA GLN A 8 8.46 25.49 9.46
C GLN A 8 9.70 24.76 9.97
N PRO A 9 10.14 25.03 11.20
CA PRO A 9 11.26 24.30 11.75
C PRO A 9 10.79 22.87 12.01
N PHE A 10 11.34 21.91 11.23
CA PHE A 10 11.14 20.50 11.51
C PHE A 10 12.06 20.11 12.65
N ILE A 11 11.47 19.49 13.69
CA ILE A 11 12.22 18.94 14.82
C ILE A 11 11.99 17.43 14.79
N ASP A 12 13.04 16.66 14.54
CA ASP A 12 12.98 15.21 14.45
C ASP A 12 14.23 14.58 15.08
N SER A 13 14.23 13.27 15.25
CA SER A 13 15.38 12.51 15.69
C SER A 13 16.52 12.64 14.68
N SER A 14 17.75 12.86 15.17
CA SER A 14 18.94 12.94 14.34
C SER A 14 19.27 11.65 13.56
N THR A 15 18.66 10.52 13.99
CA THR A 15 18.85 9.21 13.34
C THR A 15 17.90 8.97 12.16
N TYR A 16 16.92 9.84 11.95
CA TYR A 16 15.87 9.65 10.92
C TYR A 16 15.75 10.85 9.99
N SER A 17 16.90 11.38 9.54
CA SER A 17 16.95 12.51 8.62
C SER A 17 16.20 12.25 7.32
N VAL A 18 15.85 13.34 6.65
CA VAL A 18 15.28 13.28 5.29
C VAL A 18 16.41 12.99 4.30
N ARG A 19 16.21 12.03 3.41
CA ARG A 19 17.16 11.66 2.36
C ARG A 19 17.26 12.77 1.31
N ALA A 20 18.49 13.09 0.94
CA ALA A 20 18.76 13.94 -0.22
C ALA A 20 18.81 13.11 -1.50
N PHE A 21 18.29 13.66 -2.58
CA PHE A 21 18.31 13.05 -3.92
C PHE A 21 19.01 13.95 -4.92
N THR A 22 19.62 13.32 -5.90
CA THR A 22 20.25 13.97 -7.04
C THR A 22 19.70 13.39 -8.35
N PRO A 23 19.87 14.03 -9.50
CA PRO A 23 19.46 13.47 -10.79
C PRO A 23 20.08 12.10 -11.10
N ALA A 24 21.24 11.78 -10.52
CA ALA A 24 21.94 10.50 -10.71
C ALA A 24 21.18 9.33 -10.06
N ASP A 25 20.35 9.57 -9.05
CA ASP A 25 19.53 8.56 -8.39
C ASP A 25 18.44 8.03 -9.34
N GLY A 26 18.07 8.78 -10.38
CA GLY A 26 17.08 8.38 -11.37
C GLY A 26 15.66 8.27 -10.79
N VAL A 27 15.37 9.00 -9.74
CA VAL A 27 14.05 9.07 -9.08
C VAL A 27 13.39 10.39 -9.44
N ARG A 28 12.11 10.37 -9.79
CA ARG A 28 11.32 11.58 -10.03
C ARG A 28 10.54 11.94 -8.78
N ILE A 29 10.89 13.06 -8.14
CA ILE A 29 10.15 13.60 -6.99
C ILE A 29 9.49 14.88 -7.43
N VAL A 30 8.15 14.87 -7.52
CA VAL A 30 7.37 16.04 -7.93
C VAL A 30 7.30 17.02 -6.75
N PRO A 31 7.55 18.33 -6.95
CA PRO A 31 7.48 19.32 -5.87
C PRO A 31 6.10 19.35 -5.20
N GLY A 32 6.07 19.48 -3.88
CA GLY A 32 4.80 19.60 -3.14
C GLY A 32 4.80 18.96 -1.75
N GLY A 33 5.96 18.81 -1.11
CA GLY A 33 6.05 18.42 0.30
C GLY A 33 6.17 16.93 0.58
N SER A 34 6.58 16.13 -0.42
CA SER A 34 6.96 14.72 -0.18
C SER A 34 8.15 14.61 0.75
N SER A 35 8.20 13.54 1.54
CA SER A 35 9.28 13.26 2.48
C SER A 35 9.69 11.79 2.41
N ILE A 36 11.00 11.55 2.28
CA ILE A 36 11.59 10.21 2.23
C ILE A 36 12.71 10.17 3.26
N ARG A 37 12.65 9.24 4.19
CA ARG A 37 13.66 9.13 5.25
C ARG A 37 14.91 8.42 4.77
N ASP A 38 16.06 8.84 5.30
CA ASP A 38 17.29 8.06 5.23
C ASP A 38 17.06 6.65 5.79
N GLY A 39 17.86 5.68 5.30
CA GLY A 39 17.69 4.26 5.64
C GLY A 39 16.55 3.59 4.89
N SER A 40 15.89 4.28 3.93
CA SER A 40 15.00 3.67 2.95
C SER A 40 15.70 3.44 1.62
N TYR A 41 15.25 2.46 0.85
CA TYR A 41 15.68 2.24 -0.54
C TYR A 41 14.61 2.67 -1.51
N ILE A 42 14.99 3.47 -2.51
CA ILE A 42 14.11 3.88 -3.61
C ILE A 42 14.81 3.52 -4.92
N GLY A 43 14.18 2.66 -5.71
CA GLY A 43 14.70 2.18 -6.99
C GLY A 43 14.68 3.23 -8.09
N ARG A 44 15.41 2.97 -9.17
CA ARG A 44 15.42 3.84 -10.36
C ARG A 44 14.05 3.86 -11.03
N GLY A 45 13.69 4.98 -11.63
CA GLY A 45 12.40 5.14 -12.30
C GLY A 45 11.20 5.27 -11.36
N VAL A 46 11.40 5.25 -10.04
CA VAL A 46 10.31 5.50 -9.09
C VAL A 46 9.82 6.94 -9.25
N VAL A 47 8.49 7.10 -9.23
CA VAL A 47 7.81 8.40 -9.29
C VAL A 47 7.11 8.65 -7.96
N CYS A 48 7.40 9.80 -7.36
CA CYS A 48 6.85 10.24 -6.09
C CYS A 48 5.96 11.47 -6.31
N MET A 49 4.66 11.30 -6.19
CA MET A 49 3.67 12.39 -6.32
C MET A 49 3.40 13.03 -4.95
N PRO A 50 3.27 14.37 -4.87
CA PRO A 50 3.21 15.05 -3.58
C PRO A 50 1.79 15.12 -3.00
N PRO A 51 1.70 15.30 -1.67
CA PRO A 51 2.71 14.91 -0.69
C PRO A 51 2.61 13.42 -0.43
N MET A 52 3.70 12.71 -0.45
CA MET A 52 3.77 11.31 -0.02
C MET A 52 4.84 11.13 1.08
N PHE A 53 4.82 10.00 1.79
CA PHE A 53 5.80 9.73 2.82
C PHE A 53 6.35 8.31 2.73
N VAL A 54 7.69 8.18 2.74
CA VAL A 54 8.39 6.89 2.86
C VAL A 54 9.20 6.89 4.14
N ASN A 55 8.94 5.91 5.00
CA ASN A 55 9.59 5.81 6.30
C ASN A 55 10.88 4.96 6.25
N VAL A 56 11.63 5.01 7.36
CA VAL A 56 12.90 4.30 7.55
C VAL A 56 12.75 2.78 7.34
N GLY A 57 13.75 2.15 6.75
CA GLY A 57 13.77 0.71 6.48
C GLY A 57 12.85 0.26 5.33
N ALA A 58 12.05 1.14 4.77
CA ALA A 58 11.20 0.81 3.63
C ALA A 58 12.04 0.54 2.36
N TYR A 59 11.55 -0.39 1.55
CA TYR A 59 12.08 -0.69 0.23
C TYR A 59 11.02 -0.42 -0.83
N VAL A 60 11.38 0.32 -1.88
CA VAL A 60 10.52 0.57 -3.05
C VAL A 60 11.28 0.19 -4.31
N GLY A 61 10.78 -0.82 -5.00
CA GLY A 61 11.36 -1.36 -6.22
C GLY A 61 11.26 -0.42 -7.43
N GLU A 62 12.06 -0.71 -8.45
CA GLU A 62 12.19 0.10 -9.67
C GLU A 62 10.84 0.29 -10.39
N GLY A 63 10.65 1.46 -11.01
CA GLY A 63 9.47 1.77 -11.83
C GLY A 63 8.17 1.93 -11.05
N THR A 64 8.19 1.83 -9.73
CA THR A 64 7.00 1.97 -8.89
C THR A 64 6.56 3.42 -8.78
N MET A 65 5.24 3.67 -8.81
CA MET A 65 4.64 4.95 -8.51
C MET A 65 4.10 4.98 -7.08
N ILE A 66 4.41 6.07 -6.37
CA ILE A 66 3.83 6.41 -5.06
C ILE A 66 3.06 7.70 -5.25
N ASP A 67 1.74 7.62 -5.27
CA ASP A 67 0.87 8.74 -5.57
C ASP A 67 0.62 9.64 -4.34
N SER A 68 -0.10 10.73 -4.54
CA SER A 68 -0.34 11.77 -3.54
C SER A 68 -0.96 11.22 -2.27
N HIS A 69 -0.47 11.68 -1.12
CA HIS A 69 -0.90 11.25 0.21
C HIS A 69 -0.68 9.76 0.53
N ALA A 70 0.00 9.01 -0.33
CA ALA A 70 0.32 7.63 -0.01
C ALA A 70 1.43 7.55 1.05
N LEU A 71 1.34 6.52 1.90
CA LEU A 71 2.30 6.19 2.92
C LEU A 71 2.96 4.84 2.61
N VAL A 72 4.29 4.80 2.61
CA VAL A 72 5.06 3.57 2.76
C VAL A 72 5.67 3.54 4.16
N GLY A 73 5.07 2.74 5.02
CA GLY A 73 5.43 2.64 6.43
C GLY A 73 6.80 2.01 6.65
N SER A 74 7.28 2.10 7.89
CA SER A 74 8.59 1.57 8.28
C SER A 74 8.75 0.11 7.90
N CYS A 75 9.88 -0.22 7.28
CA CYS A 75 10.26 -1.57 6.88
C CYS A 75 9.33 -2.23 5.83
N ALA A 76 8.29 -1.55 5.34
CA ALA A 76 7.44 -2.09 4.28
C ALA A 76 8.25 -2.37 3.00
N GLN A 77 7.92 -3.47 2.31
CA GLN A 77 8.64 -3.93 1.13
C GLN A 77 7.71 -3.86 -0.08
N ILE A 78 8.00 -2.94 -0.99
CA ILE A 78 7.22 -2.75 -2.22
C ILE A 78 8.06 -3.20 -3.41
N GLY A 79 7.50 -4.09 -4.22
CA GLY A 79 8.12 -4.62 -5.42
C GLY A 79 8.29 -3.61 -6.55
N ARG A 80 8.59 -4.10 -7.74
CA ARG A 80 8.80 -3.32 -8.96
C ARG A 80 7.50 -3.08 -9.69
N ASN A 81 7.45 -1.96 -10.44
CA ASN A 81 6.31 -1.63 -11.31
C ASN A 81 4.96 -1.68 -10.57
N CYS A 82 4.96 -1.37 -9.28
CA CYS A 82 3.75 -1.23 -8.49
C CYS A 82 3.15 0.16 -8.66
N HIS A 83 1.86 0.27 -8.39
CA HIS A 83 1.20 1.55 -8.24
C HIS A 83 0.50 1.64 -6.88
N LEU A 84 0.98 2.53 -6.04
CA LEU A 84 0.32 2.92 -4.80
C LEU A 84 -0.49 4.18 -5.09
N SER A 85 -1.79 4.02 -5.35
CA SER A 85 -2.66 5.15 -5.72
C SER A 85 -2.87 6.12 -4.56
N ALA A 86 -3.46 7.28 -4.87
CA ALA A 86 -3.62 8.37 -3.91
C ALA A 86 -4.26 7.91 -2.59
N GLY A 87 -3.62 8.31 -1.48
CA GLY A 87 -4.07 7.96 -0.13
C GLY A 87 -3.88 6.50 0.27
N ALA A 88 -3.19 5.67 -0.53
CA ALA A 88 -2.88 4.29 -0.14
C ALA A 88 -1.97 4.26 1.09
N GLN A 89 -2.31 3.44 2.07
CA GLN A 89 -1.61 3.34 3.35
C GLN A 89 -0.99 1.95 3.48
N ILE A 90 0.33 1.85 3.28
CA ILE A 90 1.08 0.62 3.54
C ILE A 90 1.64 0.71 4.95
N GLY A 91 1.11 -0.10 5.84
CA GLY A 91 1.45 -0.10 7.25
C GLY A 91 2.91 -0.44 7.50
N GLY A 92 3.49 0.26 8.45
CA GLY A 92 4.85 0.00 8.91
C GLY A 92 4.90 -0.91 10.11
N VAL A 93 6.09 -1.43 10.36
CA VAL A 93 6.44 -2.20 11.55
C VAL A 93 7.77 -1.70 12.11
N LEU A 94 7.73 -1.13 13.31
CA LEU A 94 8.92 -0.86 14.12
C LEU A 94 8.91 -1.69 15.41
N GLU A 95 7.73 -1.99 15.92
CA GLU A 95 7.50 -2.76 17.14
C GLU A 95 6.30 -3.70 16.97
N PRO A 96 6.35 -4.91 17.54
CA PRO A 96 7.48 -5.54 18.25
C PRO A 96 8.60 -5.95 17.28
N VAL A 97 9.82 -6.04 17.83
CA VAL A 97 10.98 -6.57 17.08
C VAL A 97 10.65 -7.97 16.54
N GLY A 98 10.89 -8.20 15.24
CA GLY A 98 10.57 -9.47 14.58
C GLY A 98 9.15 -9.58 14.02
N ALA A 99 8.31 -8.55 14.16
CA ALA A 99 7.04 -8.54 13.45
C ALA A 99 7.27 -8.49 11.93
N MET A 100 6.42 -9.21 11.19
CA MET A 100 6.49 -9.24 9.73
C MET A 100 6.13 -7.88 9.12
N PRO A 101 6.95 -7.33 8.21
CA PRO A 101 6.59 -6.16 7.44
C PRO A 101 5.47 -6.50 6.44
N VAL A 102 4.74 -5.48 6.00
CA VAL A 102 3.90 -5.60 4.82
C VAL A 102 4.78 -5.83 3.60
N ILE A 103 4.41 -6.81 2.78
CA ILE A 103 5.09 -7.13 1.52
C ILE A 103 4.09 -6.95 0.37
N VAL A 104 4.43 -6.12 -0.58
CA VAL A 104 3.73 -5.95 -1.84
C VAL A 104 4.68 -6.42 -2.93
N GLU A 105 4.36 -7.52 -3.60
CA GLU A 105 5.21 -8.07 -4.67
C GLU A 105 5.12 -7.21 -5.94
N ASP A 106 5.82 -7.62 -6.99
CA ASP A 106 5.91 -6.87 -8.26
C ASP A 106 4.54 -6.73 -8.96
N GLU A 107 4.37 -5.67 -9.75
CA GLU A 107 3.23 -5.44 -10.63
C GLU A 107 1.86 -5.34 -9.92
N VAL A 108 1.89 -5.05 -8.62
CA VAL A 108 0.68 -4.89 -7.81
C VAL A 108 0.12 -3.47 -7.95
N MET A 109 -1.21 -3.38 -8.09
CA MET A 109 -1.93 -2.11 -8.04
C MET A 109 -2.70 -1.99 -6.74
N ILE A 110 -2.37 -0.99 -5.94
CA ILE A 110 -3.09 -0.63 -4.71
C ILE A 110 -3.96 0.57 -5.02
N GLY A 111 -5.28 0.39 -5.07
CA GLY A 111 -6.24 1.45 -5.36
C GLY A 111 -6.26 2.56 -4.31
N GLY A 112 -6.86 3.70 -4.66
CA GLY A 112 -6.93 4.87 -3.79
C GLY A 112 -7.57 4.56 -2.42
N ASN A 113 -7.03 5.18 -1.38
CA ASN A 113 -7.50 5.00 0.00
C ASN A 113 -7.54 3.54 0.50
N CYS A 114 -6.77 2.65 -0.11
CA CYS A 114 -6.57 1.31 0.41
C CYS A 114 -5.66 1.33 1.64
N GLY A 115 -5.85 0.35 2.52
CA GLY A 115 -4.98 0.12 3.66
C GLY A 115 -4.50 -1.33 3.70
N VAL A 116 -3.19 -1.53 3.81
CA VAL A 116 -2.55 -2.85 3.95
C VAL A 116 -1.70 -2.84 5.20
N TYR A 117 -2.06 -3.65 6.18
CA TYR A 117 -1.49 -3.59 7.53
C TYR A 117 -1.06 -4.96 8.06
N GLU A 118 -0.34 -4.93 9.19
CA GLU A 118 -0.05 -6.10 10.06
C GLU A 118 0.59 -7.29 9.33
N GLY A 119 1.60 -7.00 8.51
CA GLY A 119 2.38 -8.01 7.82
C GLY A 119 1.66 -8.74 6.68
N ALA A 120 0.55 -8.22 6.19
CA ALA A 120 -0.12 -8.79 5.03
C ALA A 120 0.80 -8.84 3.81
N ILE A 121 0.68 -9.90 3.02
CA ILE A 121 1.45 -10.12 1.80
C ILE A 121 0.51 -10.06 0.60
N ILE A 122 0.81 -9.14 -0.32
CA ILE A 122 0.08 -9.00 -1.58
C ILE A 122 0.93 -9.59 -2.68
N LYS A 123 0.50 -10.71 -3.24
CA LYS A 123 1.24 -11.43 -4.26
C LYS A 123 1.22 -10.70 -5.60
N ARG A 124 2.19 -11.06 -6.45
CA ARG A 124 2.43 -10.45 -7.76
C ARG A 124 1.15 -10.24 -8.56
N GLY A 125 1.06 -9.08 -9.20
CA GLY A 125 -0.01 -8.75 -10.12
C GLY A 125 -1.38 -8.57 -9.49
N ALA A 126 -1.54 -8.71 -8.17
CA ALA A 126 -2.82 -8.48 -7.52
C ALA A 126 -3.26 -7.02 -7.62
N VAL A 127 -4.58 -6.80 -7.61
CA VAL A 127 -5.20 -5.48 -7.68
C VAL A 127 -6.12 -5.31 -6.47
N LEU A 128 -5.89 -4.28 -5.69
CA LEU A 128 -6.82 -3.86 -4.65
C LEU A 128 -7.67 -2.70 -5.16
N GLY A 129 -8.97 -2.92 -5.31
CA GLY A 129 -9.91 -1.86 -5.65
C GLY A 129 -9.98 -0.78 -4.56
N THR A 130 -10.29 0.46 -4.96
CA THR A 130 -10.37 1.63 -4.07
C THR A 130 -11.08 1.33 -2.75
N GLY A 131 -10.47 1.74 -1.64
CA GLY A 131 -11.03 1.58 -0.31
C GLY A 131 -10.91 0.16 0.28
N THR A 132 -10.15 -0.74 -0.32
CA THR A 132 -9.90 -2.07 0.24
C THR A 132 -8.98 -1.98 1.46
N LEU A 133 -9.43 -2.52 2.60
CA LEU A 133 -8.68 -2.54 3.84
C LEU A 133 -8.32 -3.99 4.21
N LEU A 134 -7.05 -4.25 4.41
CA LEU A 134 -6.50 -5.55 4.76
C LEU A 134 -5.72 -5.46 6.07
N ASN A 135 -6.08 -6.29 7.02
CA ASN A 135 -5.36 -6.44 8.28
C ASN A 135 -5.40 -7.92 8.73
N ARG A 136 -4.68 -8.24 9.81
CA ARG A 136 -4.57 -9.62 10.31
C ARG A 136 -5.93 -10.24 10.66
N SER A 137 -6.89 -9.46 11.15
CA SER A 137 -8.18 -9.96 11.62
C SER A 137 -9.27 -10.02 10.54
N THR A 138 -9.00 -9.51 9.35
CA THR A 138 -10.00 -9.39 8.28
C THR A 138 -9.92 -10.57 7.32
N PRO A 139 -10.91 -11.48 7.30
CA PRO A 139 -10.95 -12.56 6.32
C PRO A 139 -11.31 -12.02 4.93
N VAL A 140 -10.67 -12.57 3.90
CA VAL A 140 -10.91 -12.24 2.49
C VAL A 140 -11.61 -13.40 1.81
N TYR A 141 -12.76 -13.13 1.23
CA TYR A 141 -13.62 -14.14 0.60
C TYR A 141 -13.36 -14.23 -0.89
N ASP A 142 -12.91 -15.37 -1.37
CA ASP A 142 -12.68 -15.62 -2.79
C ASP A 142 -13.89 -16.31 -3.41
N LEU A 143 -14.62 -15.57 -4.24
CA LEU A 143 -15.82 -16.08 -4.92
C LEU A 143 -15.48 -16.95 -6.12
N VAL A 144 -14.25 -16.87 -6.63
CA VAL A 144 -13.82 -17.63 -7.81
C VAL A 144 -13.37 -19.03 -7.41
N LYS A 145 -12.56 -19.12 -6.34
CA LYS A 145 -12.01 -20.39 -5.84
C LYS A 145 -12.80 -21.01 -4.70
N SER A 146 -13.84 -20.30 -4.21
CA SER A 146 -14.68 -20.73 -3.08
C SER A 146 -13.88 -21.01 -1.80
N VAL A 147 -12.89 -20.14 -1.50
CA VAL A 147 -12.05 -20.22 -0.30
C VAL A 147 -12.07 -18.92 0.47
N VAL A 148 -11.67 -18.98 1.75
CA VAL A 148 -11.50 -17.80 2.61
C VAL A 148 -10.04 -17.74 3.03
N TYR A 149 -9.39 -16.62 2.72
CA TYR A 149 -8.04 -16.33 3.18
C TYR A 149 -8.10 -15.57 4.50
N SER A 150 -7.32 -15.98 5.47
CA SER A 150 -7.17 -15.31 6.76
C SER A 150 -5.76 -15.52 7.29
N ALA A 151 -5.28 -14.57 8.09
CA ALA A 151 -4.08 -14.81 8.87
C ALA A 151 -4.36 -15.87 9.95
N GLY A 152 -3.37 -16.68 10.24
CA GLY A 152 -3.42 -17.72 11.27
C GLY A 152 -2.32 -17.55 12.32
N PRO A 153 -2.24 -18.52 13.26
CA PRO A 153 -1.13 -18.58 14.21
C PRO A 153 0.23 -18.67 13.50
N ASP A 154 0.24 -19.34 12.33
CA ASP A 154 1.47 -19.73 11.62
C ASP A 154 1.83 -18.79 10.47
N GLY A 155 1.06 -17.74 10.21
CA GLY A 155 1.36 -16.86 9.08
C GLY A 155 0.46 -15.66 8.88
N PRO A 156 0.90 -14.73 8.01
CA PRO A 156 0.17 -13.52 7.67
C PRO A 156 -1.04 -13.79 6.77
N LEU A 157 -1.87 -12.76 6.59
CA LEU A 157 -2.85 -12.75 5.49
C LEU A 157 -2.10 -12.67 4.16
N ILE A 158 -2.40 -13.59 3.23
CA ILE A 158 -1.79 -13.62 1.90
C ILE A 158 -2.89 -13.45 0.85
N ILE A 159 -2.77 -12.39 0.04
CA ILE A 159 -3.60 -12.19 -1.14
C ILE A 159 -2.92 -12.90 -2.31
N PRO A 160 -3.61 -13.82 -3.01
CA PRO A 160 -3.00 -14.61 -4.09
C PRO A 160 -2.64 -13.77 -5.32
N GLU A 161 -1.75 -14.32 -6.13
CA GLU A 161 -1.32 -13.71 -7.40
C GLU A 161 -2.51 -13.38 -8.29
N ASN A 162 -2.45 -12.21 -8.94
CA ASN A 162 -3.44 -11.73 -9.90
C ASN A 162 -4.86 -11.57 -9.35
N ALA A 163 -5.07 -11.70 -8.04
CA ALA A 163 -6.39 -11.52 -7.44
C ALA A 163 -6.86 -10.07 -7.55
N VAL A 164 -8.11 -9.87 -7.94
CA VAL A 164 -8.78 -8.55 -7.91
C VAL A 164 -9.68 -8.52 -6.69
N VAL A 165 -9.28 -7.73 -5.71
CA VAL A 165 -9.95 -7.60 -4.40
C VAL A 165 -10.72 -6.29 -4.35
N VAL A 166 -11.96 -6.33 -3.90
CA VAL A 166 -12.80 -5.14 -3.73
C VAL A 166 -13.39 -5.08 -2.32
N PRO A 167 -13.77 -3.90 -1.84
CA PRO A 167 -14.54 -3.77 -0.62
C PRO A 167 -15.86 -4.53 -0.71
N GLY A 168 -16.25 -5.18 0.38
CA GLY A 168 -17.49 -5.88 0.49
C GLY A 168 -17.97 -5.95 1.93
N SER A 169 -19.04 -6.69 2.17
CA SER A 169 -19.54 -6.94 3.52
C SER A 169 -20.12 -8.33 3.65
N ARG A 170 -20.15 -8.84 4.87
CA ARG A 170 -20.85 -10.08 5.23
C ARG A 170 -21.85 -9.82 6.33
N PRO A 171 -23.06 -10.40 6.27
CA PRO A 171 -24.06 -10.24 7.32
C PRO A 171 -23.59 -10.90 8.63
N ILE A 172 -23.97 -10.31 9.76
CA ILE A 172 -23.82 -10.95 11.06
C ILE A 172 -24.93 -11.99 11.21
N SER A 173 -24.55 -13.23 11.49
CA SER A 173 -25.48 -14.37 11.51
C SER A 173 -26.07 -14.71 12.89
N LYS A 174 -25.62 -14.03 13.97
CA LYS A 174 -26.01 -14.36 15.36
C LYS A 174 -26.21 -13.11 16.22
N GLY A 175 -27.05 -13.26 17.27
CA GLY A 175 -27.28 -12.24 18.30
C GLY A 175 -27.82 -10.93 17.76
N LEU A 176 -27.70 -9.87 18.53
CA LEU A 176 -28.25 -8.53 18.21
C LEU A 176 -27.79 -8.01 16.85
N GLY A 177 -26.59 -8.37 16.40
CA GLY A 177 -26.11 -7.96 15.07
C GLY A 177 -26.98 -8.52 13.94
N LYS A 178 -27.45 -9.77 14.07
CA LYS A 178 -28.43 -10.36 13.14
C LYS A 178 -29.77 -9.66 13.26
N ASP A 179 -30.26 -9.47 14.48
CA ASP A 179 -31.59 -8.89 14.74
C ASP A 179 -31.68 -7.44 14.24
N TRP A 180 -30.56 -6.71 14.27
CA TRP A 180 -30.43 -5.34 13.75
C TRP A 180 -30.06 -5.26 12.27
N GLY A 181 -29.90 -6.39 11.58
CA GLY A 181 -29.52 -6.42 10.16
C GLY A 181 -28.13 -5.87 9.87
N LEU A 182 -27.18 -5.94 10.81
CA LEU A 182 -25.84 -5.40 10.65
C LEU A 182 -24.96 -6.33 9.80
N SER A 183 -24.01 -5.71 9.11
CA SER A 183 -22.95 -6.40 8.35
C SER A 183 -21.58 -5.94 8.81
N LEU A 184 -20.58 -6.82 8.70
CA LEU A 184 -19.19 -6.51 8.91
C LEU A 184 -18.51 -6.31 7.57
N TYR A 185 -17.53 -5.41 7.53
CA TYR A 185 -16.65 -5.26 6.40
C TYR A 185 -15.96 -6.60 6.06
N ALA A 186 -15.92 -6.93 4.79
CA ALA A 186 -15.25 -8.13 4.29
C ALA A 186 -14.77 -7.90 2.86
N PRO A 187 -13.45 -7.84 2.62
CA PRO A 187 -12.93 -7.76 1.26
C PRO A 187 -13.23 -9.05 0.48
N ILE A 188 -13.46 -8.90 -0.82
CA ILE A 188 -13.92 -9.97 -1.69
C ILE A 188 -13.04 -10.04 -2.92
N ILE A 189 -12.48 -11.22 -3.22
CA ILE A 189 -11.87 -11.52 -4.52
C ILE A 189 -13.00 -11.85 -5.50
N VAL A 190 -13.21 -10.95 -6.46
CA VAL A 190 -14.30 -11.06 -7.43
C VAL A 190 -13.87 -11.69 -8.75
N LYS A 191 -12.59 -11.60 -9.07
CA LYS A 191 -11.95 -12.21 -10.25
C LYS A 191 -10.44 -12.28 -10.08
N TYR A 192 -9.77 -12.88 -11.04
CA TYR A 192 -8.33 -12.79 -11.24
C TYR A 192 -8.04 -11.94 -12.50
N ARG A 193 -6.86 -11.34 -12.57
CA ARG A 193 -6.48 -10.49 -13.72
C ARG A 193 -6.70 -11.21 -15.04
N ASP A 194 -7.20 -10.46 -15.98
CA ASP A 194 -7.43 -10.86 -17.36
C ASP A 194 -7.06 -9.68 -18.28
N ALA A 195 -7.11 -9.90 -19.60
CA ALA A 195 -6.79 -8.87 -20.59
C ALA A 195 -7.59 -7.56 -20.41
N SER A 196 -8.82 -7.62 -19.88
CA SER A 196 -9.64 -6.43 -19.63
C SER A 196 -9.15 -5.63 -18.42
N THR A 197 -8.59 -6.30 -17.43
CA THR A 197 -7.96 -5.67 -16.25
C THR A 197 -6.66 -5.01 -16.66
N ASP A 198 -5.86 -5.69 -17.46
CA ASP A 198 -4.56 -5.23 -17.96
C ASP A 198 -4.71 -3.97 -18.81
N ALA A 199 -5.67 -3.93 -19.73
CA ALA A 199 -5.95 -2.75 -20.55
C ALA A 199 -6.32 -1.50 -19.73
N ARG A 200 -6.98 -1.65 -18.59
CA ARG A 200 -7.27 -0.51 -17.69
C ARG A 200 -6.03 -0.01 -16.98
N ILE A 201 -5.16 -0.90 -16.55
CA ILE A 201 -3.89 -0.55 -15.91
C ILE A 201 -2.97 0.15 -16.91
N GLU A 202 -2.85 -0.38 -18.13
CA GLU A 202 -2.07 0.24 -19.21
C GLU A 202 -2.56 1.65 -19.55
N LEU A 203 -3.87 1.87 -19.59
CA LEU A 203 -4.43 3.20 -19.85
C LEU A 203 -4.04 4.20 -18.75
N GLU A 204 -4.05 3.79 -17.50
CA GLU A 204 -3.57 4.63 -16.39
C GLU A 204 -2.07 4.93 -16.52
N ASP A 205 -1.27 3.97 -16.97
CA ASP A 205 0.17 4.16 -17.17
C ASP A 205 0.49 5.14 -18.31
N LEU A 206 -0.31 5.13 -19.38
CA LEU A 206 -0.16 6.08 -20.51
C LEU A 206 -0.53 7.53 -20.14
N LEU A 207 -1.34 7.72 -19.11
CA LEU A 207 -1.76 9.03 -18.63
C LEU A 207 -0.78 9.67 -17.61
N ARG A 208 0.31 8.99 -17.28
CA ARG A 208 1.36 9.41 -16.34
C ARG A 208 2.55 10.01 -17.05
#